data_30c74b3264ee88b06c6a68bc19087486
#
_entry.id   30c74b3264ee88b06c6a68bc19087486
#
_cell.length_a   1.000
_cell.length_b   1.000
_cell.length_c   1.000
_cell.angle_alpha   90.00
_cell.angle_beta   90.00
_cell.angle_gamma   90.00
#
_symmetry.space_group_name_H-M   'P 1'
#
loop_
_entity.id
_entity.type
_entity.pdbx_description
1 polymer ?
#
loop_
_entity_poly.entity_id
_entity_poly.type
_entity_poly.pdbx_seq_one_letter_code
_entity_poly.pdbx_strand_id
1 'polypeptide(L)'
;MNNIIPIFKPFIEPYRYKVAYGGRGSAKSWTIARLLIEIARRSDSRVLCARELQNSISDSVIQLLADTIERHGYQKEFDVQKNRITNKETGASFLFYGIKNNPTKIKSLEGVDICWVEEAENVSKESWDILIPTIRKEYSEIWVSFNPKNILDNTYQRFVVNPPSNISLLKVNYSDNPYLPETLRLEMEDCKQRDFELYRHIWEGEPVADSELAIIKPIWIDAAVDAHLKLKFEPLGRKVVGFDVADEGADANAVCFAHGSVVLDVQEWKGVDVIYSADKSYHYAIDKQADEVIFDSIGVGAGVKAHFNRINKRFSITGFNASGEVLRKESEYANGKKNKDMFANVKAQA
;
A
#
# COMPACT_ATOMS: atom_id res chain seq x y z
N MET A 1 -14.00 29.32 -13.43
CA MET A 1 -13.56 27.91 -13.23
C MET A 1 -14.01 26.97 -14.36
N ASN A 2 -14.26 27.48 -15.54
CA ASN A 2 -14.67 26.66 -16.69
C ASN A 2 -13.46 25.88 -17.21
N ASN A 3 -13.40 24.58 -17.04
CA ASN A 3 -12.42 23.58 -17.51
C ASN A 3 -11.58 22.85 -16.40
N ILE A 4 -12.03 22.81 -15.16
CA ILE A 4 -11.51 21.84 -14.19
C ILE A 4 -12.14 20.49 -14.52
N ILE A 5 -11.34 19.43 -14.53
CA ILE A 5 -11.85 18.07 -14.74
C ILE A 5 -12.91 17.79 -13.67
N PRO A 6 -14.14 17.38 -14.04
CA PRO A 6 -15.29 17.34 -13.11
C PRO A 6 -15.08 16.55 -11.84
N ILE A 7 -14.30 15.46 -11.89
CA ILE A 7 -13.97 14.62 -10.74
C ILE A 7 -13.24 15.39 -9.62
N PHE A 8 -12.56 16.52 -9.95
CA PHE A 8 -11.86 17.36 -8.98
C PHE A 8 -12.74 18.41 -8.27
N LYS A 9 -14.06 18.44 -8.53
CA LYS A 9 -14.96 19.36 -7.81
C LYS A 9 -14.79 19.32 -6.28
N PRO A 10 -14.62 18.14 -5.62
CA PRO A 10 -14.41 18.09 -4.18
C PRO A 10 -13.14 18.80 -3.69
N PHE A 11 -12.14 19.06 -4.56
CA PHE A 11 -10.95 19.82 -4.17
C PHE A 11 -11.23 21.32 -3.96
N ILE A 12 -12.41 21.80 -4.33
CA ILE A 12 -12.83 23.19 -4.08
C ILE A 12 -13.44 23.32 -2.67
N GLU A 13 -13.97 22.23 -2.12
CA GLU A 13 -14.57 22.20 -0.79
C GLU A 13 -13.50 22.19 0.33
N PRO A 14 -13.81 22.68 1.53
CA PRO A 14 -12.87 22.75 2.64
C PRO A 14 -12.62 21.37 3.27
N TYR A 15 -11.50 20.76 2.95
CA TYR A 15 -11.01 19.55 3.61
C TYR A 15 -9.58 19.76 4.09
N ARG A 16 -9.24 19.17 5.25
CA ARG A 16 -7.86 19.19 5.74
C ARG A 16 -6.92 18.46 4.79
N TYR A 17 -7.35 17.31 4.29
CA TYR A 17 -6.58 16.52 3.32
C TYR A 17 -7.35 16.40 2.01
N LYS A 18 -6.69 16.70 0.92
CA LYS A 18 -7.22 16.53 -0.44
C LYS A 18 -6.28 15.63 -1.22
N VAL A 19 -6.68 14.41 -1.47
CA VAL A 19 -5.83 13.36 -2.02
C VAL A 19 -6.35 12.91 -3.37
N ALA A 20 -5.50 13.04 -4.39
CA ALA A 20 -5.75 12.52 -5.73
C ALA A 20 -4.71 11.45 -6.07
N TYR A 21 -5.15 10.21 -6.20
CA TYR A 21 -4.28 9.09 -6.56
C TYR A 21 -4.84 8.31 -7.75
N GLY A 22 -4.00 7.51 -8.42
CA GLY A 22 -4.42 6.69 -9.56
C GLY A 22 -3.37 6.63 -10.66
N GLY A 23 -3.75 6.15 -11.83
CA GLY A 23 -2.85 5.86 -12.92
C GLY A 23 -2.22 7.06 -13.62
N ARG A 24 -1.30 6.78 -14.53
CA ARG A 24 -0.71 7.78 -15.44
C ARG A 24 -1.74 8.30 -16.43
N GLY A 25 -1.48 9.47 -17.00
CA GLY A 25 -2.38 10.11 -17.97
C GLY A 25 -3.64 10.76 -17.38
N SER A 26 -3.85 10.69 -16.08
CA SER A 26 -5.05 11.20 -15.37
C SER A 26 -5.08 12.72 -15.17
N ALA A 27 -4.04 13.46 -15.56
CA ALA A 27 -3.89 14.91 -15.38
C ALA A 27 -4.00 15.43 -13.94
N LYS A 28 -3.72 14.60 -12.92
CA LYS A 28 -3.76 14.98 -11.48
C LYS A 28 -2.92 16.23 -11.21
N SER A 29 -1.63 16.16 -11.49
CA SER A 29 -0.68 17.25 -11.20
C SER A 29 -1.04 18.53 -11.96
N TRP A 30 -1.47 18.43 -13.23
CA TRP A 30 -1.93 19.58 -14.02
C TRP A 30 -3.18 20.24 -13.43
N THR A 31 -4.14 19.46 -12.99
CA THR A 31 -5.38 19.99 -12.41
C THR A 31 -5.11 20.66 -11.08
N ILE A 32 -4.26 20.03 -10.21
CA ILE A 32 -3.87 20.62 -8.92
C ILE A 32 -3.08 21.92 -9.14
N ALA A 33 -2.09 21.93 -10.04
CA ALA A 33 -1.33 23.13 -10.37
C ALA A 33 -2.25 24.27 -10.81
N ARG A 34 -3.22 23.98 -11.67
CA ARG A 34 -4.21 24.96 -12.10
C ARG A 34 -5.05 25.50 -10.95
N LEU A 35 -5.56 24.62 -10.09
CA LEU A 35 -6.35 25.03 -8.92
C LEU A 35 -5.54 25.96 -8.00
N LEU A 36 -4.27 25.60 -7.73
CA LEU A 36 -3.38 26.40 -6.91
C LEU A 36 -3.10 27.78 -7.51
N ILE A 37 -2.88 27.87 -8.84
CA ILE A 37 -2.72 29.15 -9.54
C ILE A 37 -3.99 29.99 -9.45
N GLU A 38 -5.18 29.40 -9.64
CA GLU A 38 -6.45 30.12 -9.52
C GLU A 38 -6.72 30.61 -8.08
N ILE A 39 -6.30 29.87 -7.06
CA ILE A 39 -6.36 30.31 -5.65
C ILE A 39 -5.41 31.49 -5.43
N ALA A 40 -4.17 31.37 -5.89
CA ALA A 40 -3.15 32.42 -5.76
C ALA A 40 -3.52 33.74 -6.47
N ARG A 41 -4.36 33.69 -7.49
CA ARG A 41 -4.92 34.88 -8.15
C ARG A 41 -6.01 35.59 -7.36
N ARG A 42 -6.55 34.96 -6.32
CA ARG A 42 -7.70 35.47 -5.56
C ARG A 42 -7.40 35.78 -4.10
N SER A 43 -6.29 35.27 -3.58
CA SER A 43 -5.90 35.43 -2.19
C SER A 43 -4.37 35.49 -2.05
N ASP A 44 -3.88 36.05 -0.96
CA ASP A 44 -2.48 36.15 -0.59
C ASP A 44 -1.91 34.82 -0.04
N SER A 45 -2.43 33.70 -0.53
CA SER A 45 -2.11 32.37 -0.04
C SER A 45 -0.62 32.03 -0.14
N ARG A 46 -0.10 31.41 0.90
CA ARG A 46 1.25 30.85 0.94
C ARG A 46 1.20 29.36 0.67
N VAL A 47 1.66 28.94 -0.50
CA VAL A 47 1.64 27.55 -0.96
C VAL A 47 3.01 26.93 -0.79
N LEU A 48 3.10 25.82 -0.09
CA LEU A 48 4.30 24.97 -0.04
C LEU A 48 4.13 23.82 -1.05
N CYS A 49 4.98 23.78 -2.06
CA CYS A 49 5.11 22.61 -2.92
C CYS A 49 6.24 21.73 -2.40
N ALA A 50 5.95 20.47 -2.11
CA ALA A 50 6.86 19.55 -1.49
C ALA A 50 6.99 18.22 -2.26
N ARG A 51 8.17 17.62 -2.22
CA ARG A 51 8.48 16.24 -2.61
C ARG A 51 9.41 15.63 -1.56
N GLU A 52 9.62 14.32 -1.59
CA GLU A 52 10.60 13.68 -0.70
C GLU A 52 12.00 14.27 -0.89
N LEU A 53 12.46 14.41 -2.14
CA LEU A 53 13.78 14.91 -2.48
C LEU A 53 13.75 16.30 -3.14
N GLN A 54 14.72 17.17 -2.77
CA GLN A 54 14.81 18.54 -3.29
C GLN A 54 15.07 18.61 -4.78
N ASN A 55 15.94 17.76 -5.31
CA ASN A 55 16.41 17.85 -6.70
C ASN A 55 15.29 17.61 -7.73
N SER A 56 14.25 16.88 -7.37
CA SER A 56 13.11 16.60 -8.25
C SER A 56 12.07 17.71 -8.33
N ILE A 57 12.13 18.71 -7.43
CA ILE A 57 11.11 19.78 -7.36
C ILE A 57 11.36 20.87 -8.39
N SER A 58 12.64 21.30 -8.56
CA SER A 58 12.98 22.40 -9.43
C SER A 58 12.67 22.14 -10.89
N ASP A 59 12.88 20.90 -11.32
CA ASP A 59 12.78 20.55 -12.75
C ASP A 59 11.39 20.09 -13.16
N SER A 60 10.46 19.90 -12.21
CA SER A 60 9.13 19.39 -12.51
C SER A 60 7.99 20.25 -11.97
N VAL A 61 7.93 20.50 -10.65
CA VAL A 61 6.79 21.22 -10.06
C VAL A 61 6.83 22.72 -10.41
N ILE A 62 8.02 23.32 -10.38
CA ILE A 62 8.18 24.73 -10.78
C ILE A 62 7.84 24.90 -12.25
N GLN A 63 8.37 24.02 -13.11
CA GLN A 63 8.09 24.05 -14.54
C GLN A 63 6.60 23.84 -14.82
N LEU A 64 5.95 22.89 -14.16
CA LEU A 64 4.52 22.63 -14.30
C LEU A 64 3.66 23.84 -13.95
N LEU A 65 4.00 24.56 -12.86
CA LEU A 65 3.31 25.78 -12.47
C LEU A 65 3.58 26.92 -13.48
N ALA A 66 4.83 27.06 -13.94
CA ALA A 66 5.21 28.05 -14.96
C ALA A 66 4.46 27.81 -16.27
N ASP A 67 4.43 26.57 -16.75
CA ASP A 67 3.69 26.17 -17.97
C ASP A 67 2.18 26.42 -17.80
N THR A 68 1.67 26.19 -16.58
CA THR A 68 0.26 26.47 -16.28
C THR A 68 -0.04 27.96 -16.34
N ILE A 69 0.83 28.81 -15.79
CA ILE A 69 0.73 30.26 -15.87
C ILE A 69 0.77 30.73 -17.32
N GLU A 70 1.70 30.22 -18.13
CA GLU A 70 1.86 30.56 -19.52
C GLU A 70 0.66 30.15 -20.36
N ARG A 71 0.23 28.89 -20.23
CA ARG A 71 -0.92 28.32 -20.97
C ARG A 71 -2.22 29.10 -20.76
N HIS A 72 -2.39 29.71 -19.58
CA HIS A 72 -3.59 30.49 -19.27
C HIS A 72 -3.42 31.98 -19.45
N GLY A 73 -2.27 32.45 -19.93
CA GLY A 73 -2.02 33.86 -20.23
C GLY A 73 -1.80 34.75 -18.99
N TYR A 74 -1.34 34.15 -17.87
CA TYR A 74 -1.17 34.84 -16.57
C TYR A 74 0.25 35.36 -16.32
N GLN A 75 1.14 35.37 -17.30
CA GLN A 75 2.56 35.76 -17.17
C GLN A 75 2.75 37.19 -16.62
N LYS A 76 1.80 38.10 -16.89
CA LYS A 76 1.85 39.47 -16.37
C LYS A 76 1.56 39.55 -14.88
N GLU A 77 0.74 38.63 -14.35
CA GLU A 77 0.31 38.58 -12.96
C GLU A 77 1.37 37.90 -12.07
N PHE A 78 2.19 37.00 -12.61
CA PHE A 78 3.15 36.23 -11.84
C PHE A 78 4.60 36.60 -12.14
N ASP A 79 5.43 36.58 -11.10
CA ASP A 79 6.89 36.59 -11.17
C ASP A 79 7.39 35.17 -10.88
N VAL A 80 8.01 34.54 -11.90
CA VAL A 80 8.50 33.16 -11.83
C VAL A 80 10.02 33.18 -11.72
N GLN A 81 10.53 32.79 -10.56
CA GLN A 81 11.95 32.69 -10.27
C GLN A 81 12.37 31.22 -10.07
N LYS A 82 13.66 30.93 -10.06
CA LYS A 82 14.22 29.57 -9.94
C LYS A 82 13.73 28.78 -8.72
N ASN A 83 13.40 29.47 -7.63
CA ASN A 83 13.02 28.81 -6.35
C ASN A 83 11.78 29.41 -5.69
N ARG A 84 11.07 30.28 -6.41
CA ARG A 84 9.87 30.95 -5.91
C ARG A 84 9.00 31.42 -7.06
N ILE A 85 7.70 31.33 -6.88
CA ILE A 85 6.72 32.00 -7.77
C ILE A 85 5.88 32.91 -6.89
N THR A 86 5.64 34.15 -7.34
CA THR A 86 4.87 35.15 -6.58
C THR A 86 3.84 35.80 -7.50
N ASN A 87 2.61 35.91 -7.04
CA ASN A 87 1.60 36.73 -7.71
C ASN A 87 1.84 38.20 -7.29
N LYS A 88 1.96 39.09 -8.28
CA LYS A 88 2.31 40.51 -8.08
C LYS A 88 1.15 41.34 -7.52
N GLU A 89 -0.09 40.89 -7.72
CA GLU A 89 -1.30 41.59 -7.30
C GLU A 89 -1.75 41.17 -5.90
N THR A 90 -1.82 39.88 -5.66
CA THR A 90 -2.30 39.31 -4.38
C THR A 90 -1.21 39.13 -3.35
N GLY A 91 0.08 39.08 -3.75
CA GLY A 91 1.18 38.70 -2.88
C GLY A 91 1.31 37.21 -2.63
N ALA A 92 0.43 36.37 -3.17
CA ALA A 92 0.50 34.93 -3.03
C ALA A 92 1.86 34.38 -3.45
N SER A 93 2.35 33.37 -2.73
CA SER A 93 3.69 32.84 -2.96
C SER A 93 3.75 31.33 -2.92
N PHE A 94 4.53 30.76 -3.84
CA PHE A 94 4.86 29.34 -3.89
C PHE A 94 6.29 29.14 -3.42
N LEU A 95 6.47 28.24 -2.48
CA LEU A 95 7.74 27.81 -1.92
C LEU A 95 7.99 26.34 -2.28
N PHE A 96 9.25 25.96 -2.49
CA PHE A 96 9.60 24.64 -3.02
C PHE A 96 10.66 23.98 -2.13
N TYR A 97 10.30 22.86 -1.44
CA TYR A 97 11.19 22.16 -0.53
C TYR A 97 11.10 20.65 -0.63
N GLY A 98 12.29 19.99 -0.66
CA GLY A 98 12.42 18.56 -0.38
C GLY A 98 12.31 18.30 1.11
N ILE A 99 11.45 17.35 1.50
CA ILE A 99 11.12 17.09 2.91
C ILE A 99 12.32 16.45 3.61
N LYS A 100 12.85 15.37 3.03
CA LYS A 100 13.91 14.54 3.62
C LYS A 100 15.20 15.31 3.92
N ASN A 101 15.61 16.19 3.01
CA ASN A 101 16.90 16.87 3.10
C ASN A 101 16.84 18.19 3.87
N ASN A 102 15.65 18.65 4.26
CA ASN A 102 15.45 19.94 4.90
C ASN A 102 14.53 19.90 6.14
N PRO A 103 14.65 18.92 7.05
CA PRO A 103 13.71 18.77 8.15
C PRO A 103 13.65 20.01 9.06
N THR A 104 14.79 20.68 9.30
CA THR A 104 14.85 21.91 10.11
C THR A 104 14.15 23.08 9.41
N LYS A 105 14.36 23.26 8.11
CA LYS A 105 13.69 24.30 7.33
C LYS A 105 12.18 24.07 7.26
N ILE A 106 11.75 22.81 7.05
CA ILE A 106 10.33 22.43 7.06
C ILE A 106 9.71 22.79 8.40
N LYS A 107 10.30 22.36 9.53
CA LYS A 107 9.81 22.67 10.89
C LYS A 107 9.69 24.17 11.20
N SER A 108 10.50 25.00 10.55
CA SER A 108 10.48 26.47 10.73
C SER A 108 9.49 27.18 9.80
N LEU A 109 8.81 26.47 8.89
CA LEU A 109 7.83 27.09 8.02
C LEU A 109 6.57 27.45 8.80
N GLU A 110 6.23 28.73 8.78
CA GLU A 110 5.01 29.26 9.39
C GLU A 110 4.09 29.89 8.34
N GLY A 111 2.82 29.96 8.64
CA GLY A 111 1.84 30.65 7.82
C GLY A 111 1.55 30.00 6.46
N VAL A 112 1.82 28.70 6.30
CA VAL A 112 1.48 27.96 5.09
C VAL A 112 -0.02 27.68 5.08
N ASP A 113 -0.71 28.13 4.03
CA ASP A 113 -2.14 27.89 3.80
C ASP A 113 -2.40 26.53 3.16
N ILE A 114 -1.62 26.22 2.13
CA ILE A 114 -1.76 24.97 1.38
C ILE A 114 -0.37 24.33 1.23
N CYS A 115 -0.27 23.05 1.58
CA CYS A 115 0.91 22.25 1.29
C CYS A 115 0.53 21.21 0.22
N TRP A 116 1.12 21.30 -0.95
CA TRP A 116 0.98 20.29 -2.00
C TRP A 116 2.18 19.37 -2.03
N VAL A 117 1.94 18.09 -1.73
CA VAL A 117 2.94 17.01 -1.81
C VAL A 117 2.73 16.25 -3.11
N GLU A 118 3.67 16.39 -4.03
CA GLU A 118 3.63 15.80 -5.37
C GLU A 118 4.58 14.59 -5.44
N GLU A 119 4.24 13.56 -6.24
CA GLU A 119 4.90 12.24 -6.26
C GLU A 119 5.03 11.64 -4.85
N ALA A 120 3.92 11.71 -4.11
CA ALA A 120 3.91 11.37 -2.70
C ALA A 120 4.06 9.86 -2.42
N GLU A 121 4.05 8.99 -3.43
CA GLU A 121 4.35 7.56 -3.30
C GLU A 121 5.75 7.31 -2.71
N ASN A 122 6.68 8.25 -2.89
CA ASN A 122 8.04 8.14 -2.40
C ASN A 122 8.24 8.70 -0.98
N VAL A 123 7.23 9.33 -0.37
CA VAL A 123 7.36 10.02 0.92
C VAL A 123 7.42 9.01 2.07
N SER A 124 8.50 9.08 2.84
CA SER A 124 8.74 8.23 3.99
C SER A 124 7.80 8.54 5.15
N LYS A 125 7.66 7.59 6.08
CA LYS A 125 6.90 7.79 7.32
C LYS A 125 7.43 8.98 8.12
N GLU A 126 8.74 9.07 8.27
CA GLU A 126 9.40 10.16 9.00
C GLU A 126 9.12 11.52 8.38
N SER A 127 9.14 11.61 7.03
CA SER A 127 8.81 12.83 6.32
C SER A 127 7.36 13.26 6.56
N TRP A 128 6.40 12.34 6.56
CA TRP A 128 5.01 12.63 6.91
C TRP A 128 4.84 13.08 8.36
N ASP A 129 5.54 12.43 9.29
CA ASP A 129 5.46 12.73 10.73
C ASP A 129 6.08 14.10 11.07
N ILE A 130 6.96 14.64 10.21
CA ILE A 130 7.49 16.00 10.30
C ILE A 130 6.55 17.00 9.61
N LEU A 131 6.10 16.71 8.41
CA LEU A 131 5.37 17.65 7.56
C LEU A 131 3.97 17.97 8.13
N ILE A 132 3.21 16.96 8.50
CA ILE A 132 1.81 17.14 8.93
C ILE A 132 1.68 18.09 10.12
N PRO A 133 2.46 17.95 11.23
CA PRO A 133 2.39 18.88 12.34
C PRO A 133 2.94 20.28 12.02
N THR A 134 3.77 20.41 10.98
CA THR A 134 4.32 21.70 10.55
C THR A 134 3.28 22.56 9.86
N ILE A 135 2.38 21.97 9.09
CA ILE A 135 1.29 22.68 8.43
C ILE A 135 0.16 22.88 9.44
N ARG A 136 0.27 23.95 10.25
CA ARG A 136 -0.54 24.17 11.46
C ARG A 136 -1.35 25.47 11.48
N LYS A 137 -1.30 26.26 10.40
CA LYS A 137 -2.16 27.45 10.27
C LYS A 137 -3.62 27.02 10.32
N GLU A 138 -4.46 27.80 10.96
CA GLU A 138 -5.90 27.54 11.01
C GLU A 138 -6.48 27.45 9.57
N TYR A 139 -7.31 26.47 9.30
CA TYR A 139 -7.87 26.13 7.97
C TYR A 139 -6.83 25.77 6.90
N SER A 140 -5.58 25.50 7.29
CA SER A 140 -4.58 25.04 6.33
C SER A 140 -4.91 23.65 5.78
N GLU A 141 -4.51 23.42 4.52
CA GLU A 141 -4.81 22.20 3.78
C GLU A 141 -3.54 21.46 3.36
N ILE A 142 -3.62 20.14 3.29
CA ILE A 142 -2.56 19.29 2.73
C ILE A 142 -3.13 18.57 1.51
N TRP A 143 -2.60 18.92 0.35
CA TRP A 143 -2.95 18.34 -0.94
C TRP A 143 -1.92 17.29 -1.32
N VAL A 144 -2.35 16.13 -1.76
CA VAL A 144 -1.46 14.99 -2.05
C VAL A 144 -1.79 14.45 -3.44
N SER A 145 -0.78 14.29 -4.27
CA SER A 145 -0.91 13.64 -5.57
C SER A 145 0.13 12.55 -5.74
N PHE A 146 -0.29 11.35 -6.16
CA PHE A 146 0.62 10.24 -6.39
C PHE A 146 0.04 9.17 -7.32
N ASN A 147 0.94 8.37 -7.90
CA ASN A 147 0.62 7.12 -8.56
C ASN A 147 0.97 5.99 -7.58
N PRO A 148 0.00 5.18 -7.13
CA PRO A 148 0.28 4.09 -6.20
C PRO A 148 1.36 3.17 -6.75
N LYS A 149 2.37 2.87 -5.94
CA LYS A 149 3.48 2.02 -6.33
C LYS A 149 3.39 0.68 -5.64
N ASN A 150 3.39 0.68 -4.31
CA ASN A 150 3.25 -0.52 -3.51
C ASN A 150 2.13 -0.31 -2.48
N ILE A 151 1.37 -1.37 -2.18
CA ILE A 151 0.30 -1.32 -1.18
C ILE A 151 0.83 -0.94 0.22
N LEU A 152 2.09 -1.28 0.52
CA LEU A 152 2.75 -0.99 1.80
C LEU A 152 3.37 0.41 1.86
N ASP A 153 3.34 1.19 0.78
CA ASP A 153 3.85 2.55 0.79
C ASP A 153 3.15 3.40 1.85
N ASN A 154 3.94 4.17 2.62
CA ASN A 154 3.43 4.94 3.76
C ASN A 154 2.30 5.90 3.37
N THR A 155 2.38 6.51 2.19
CA THR A 155 1.34 7.39 1.66
C THR A 155 0.05 6.62 1.35
N TYR A 156 0.17 5.47 0.70
CA TYR A 156 -0.97 4.62 0.39
C TYR A 156 -1.64 4.09 1.67
N GLN A 157 -0.85 3.60 2.62
CA GLN A 157 -1.35 3.13 3.92
C GLN A 157 -2.05 4.24 4.71
N ARG A 158 -1.47 5.45 4.73
CA ARG A 158 -1.99 6.58 5.52
C ARG A 158 -3.28 7.18 4.95
N PHE A 159 -3.40 7.30 3.63
CA PHE A 159 -4.50 8.06 3.01
C PHE A 159 -5.52 7.22 2.27
N VAL A 160 -5.18 6.00 1.86
CA VAL A 160 -6.10 5.12 1.11
C VAL A 160 -6.60 3.97 1.99
N VAL A 161 -5.70 3.27 2.68
CA VAL A 161 -6.08 2.13 3.55
C VAL A 161 -6.66 2.60 4.88
N ASN A 162 -6.01 3.58 5.52
CA ASN A 162 -6.40 4.14 6.82
C ASN A 162 -6.64 5.66 6.71
N PRO A 163 -7.64 6.12 5.96
CA PRO A 163 -7.85 7.54 5.70
C PRO A 163 -8.23 8.31 6.97
N PRO A 164 -7.67 9.53 7.18
CA PRO A 164 -8.08 10.41 8.27
C PRO A 164 -9.52 10.91 8.07
N SER A 165 -10.17 11.37 9.15
CA SER A 165 -11.58 11.73 9.15
C SER A 165 -11.96 12.94 8.27
N ASN A 166 -11.04 13.90 8.08
CA ASN A 166 -11.30 15.12 7.30
C ASN A 166 -10.52 15.07 5.97
N ILE A 167 -10.94 14.21 5.06
CA ILE A 167 -10.29 13.94 3.79
C ILE A 167 -11.28 13.96 2.62
N SER A 168 -10.84 14.55 1.51
CA SER A 168 -11.38 14.32 0.18
C SER A 168 -10.44 13.38 -0.57
N LEU A 169 -10.87 12.14 -0.82
CA LEU A 169 -10.07 11.10 -1.45
C LEU A 169 -10.61 10.78 -2.84
N LEU A 170 -9.82 11.03 -3.88
CA LEU A 170 -10.20 10.82 -5.26
C LEU A 170 -9.27 9.80 -5.94
N LYS A 171 -9.81 8.72 -6.47
CA LYS A 171 -9.10 7.87 -7.44
C LYS A 171 -9.35 8.43 -8.83
N VAL A 172 -8.29 8.80 -9.56
CA VAL A 172 -8.37 9.49 -10.85
C VAL A 172 -7.48 8.78 -11.87
N ASN A 173 -8.07 8.30 -12.93
CA ASN A 173 -7.38 7.56 -13.97
C ASN A 173 -7.40 8.29 -15.33
N TYR A 174 -6.75 7.73 -16.33
CA TYR A 174 -6.70 8.28 -17.68
C TYR A 174 -8.10 8.46 -18.28
N SER A 175 -9.06 7.58 -17.92
CA SER A 175 -10.47 7.65 -18.37
C SER A 175 -11.22 8.89 -17.90
N ASP A 176 -10.76 9.50 -16.80
CA ASP A 176 -11.33 10.74 -16.26
C ASP A 176 -10.75 11.99 -16.93
N ASN A 177 -9.70 11.83 -17.74
CA ASN A 177 -9.00 12.91 -18.40
C ASN A 177 -9.52 13.14 -19.83
N PRO A 178 -10.34 14.16 -20.09
CA PRO A 178 -10.85 14.46 -21.43
C PRO A 178 -9.78 14.99 -22.39
N TYR A 179 -8.56 15.27 -21.88
CA TYR A 179 -7.44 15.82 -22.65
C TYR A 179 -6.30 14.82 -22.80
N LEU A 180 -6.58 13.51 -22.66
CA LEU A 180 -5.55 12.48 -22.79
C LEU A 180 -4.94 12.54 -24.20
N PRO A 181 -3.60 12.74 -24.33
CA PRO A 181 -2.95 12.76 -25.64
C PRO A 181 -3.08 11.40 -26.35
N GLU A 182 -3.27 11.44 -27.66
CA GLU A 182 -3.42 10.24 -28.50
C GLU A 182 -2.22 9.29 -28.35
N THR A 183 -1.00 9.83 -28.26
CA THR A 183 0.21 9.04 -28.01
C THR A 183 0.09 8.22 -26.73
N LEU A 184 -0.37 8.83 -25.63
CA LEU A 184 -0.54 8.10 -24.36
C LEU A 184 -1.68 7.08 -24.45
N ARG A 185 -2.74 7.38 -25.22
CA ARG A 185 -3.83 6.43 -25.43
C ARG A 185 -3.36 5.17 -26.16
N LEU A 186 -2.55 5.32 -27.19
CA LEU A 186 -1.97 4.20 -27.93
C LEU A 186 -1.01 3.36 -27.06
N GLU A 187 -0.15 4.01 -26.29
CA GLU A 187 0.76 3.33 -25.35
C GLU A 187 -0.01 2.55 -24.28
N MET A 188 -1.11 3.11 -23.78
CA MET A 188 -1.97 2.44 -22.82
C MET A 188 -2.65 1.20 -23.41
N GLU A 189 -3.18 1.28 -24.63
CA GLU A 189 -3.82 0.18 -25.32
C GLU A 189 -2.84 -0.96 -25.62
N ASP A 190 -1.64 -0.62 -26.06
CA ASP A 190 -0.58 -1.58 -26.33
C ASP A 190 -0.12 -2.27 -25.03
N CYS A 191 0.07 -1.52 -23.95
CA CYS A 191 0.37 -2.06 -22.64
C CYS A 191 -0.73 -3.03 -22.17
N LYS A 192 -2.00 -2.67 -22.35
CA LYS A 192 -3.15 -3.50 -21.98
C LYS A 192 -3.19 -4.84 -22.71
N GLN A 193 -2.78 -4.86 -23.98
CA GLN A 193 -2.74 -6.08 -24.78
C GLN A 193 -1.54 -6.97 -24.43
N ARG A 194 -0.39 -6.39 -24.13
CA ARG A 194 0.86 -7.12 -23.88
C ARG A 194 0.98 -7.62 -22.44
N ASP A 195 0.61 -6.78 -21.48
CA ASP A 195 0.75 -7.07 -20.05
C ASP A 195 -0.38 -6.39 -19.28
N PHE A 196 -1.43 -7.15 -19.02
CA PHE A 196 -2.62 -6.63 -18.33
C PHE A 196 -2.35 -6.24 -16.88
N GLU A 197 -1.44 -6.92 -16.18
CA GLU A 197 -1.06 -6.58 -14.80
C GLU A 197 -0.29 -5.26 -14.76
N LEU A 198 0.66 -5.08 -15.66
CA LEU A 198 1.39 -3.83 -15.81
C LEU A 198 0.44 -2.68 -16.20
N TYR A 199 -0.53 -2.94 -17.08
CA TYR A 199 -1.58 -1.97 -17.42
C TYR A 199 -2.38 -1.54 -16.19
N ARG A 200 -2.86 -2.48 -15.37
CA ARG A 200 -3.59 -2.16 -14.13
C ARG A 200 -2.75 -1.28 -13.20
N HIS A 201 -1.48 -1.63 -13.04
CA HIS A 201 -0.57 -0.85 -12.20
C HIS A 201 -0.35 0.56 -12.75
N ILE A 202 0.09 0.70 -14.00
CA ILE A 202 0.51 1.98 -14.58
C ILE A 202 -0.70 2.90 -14.88
N TRP A 203 -1.75 2.34 -15.49
CA TRP A 203 -2.85 3.12 -16.06
C TRP A 203 -4.10 3.17 -15.19
N GLU A 204 -4.39 2.09 -14.44
CA GLU A 204 -5.50 2.07 -13.48
C GLU A 204 -5.08 2.47 -12.06
N GLY A 205 -3.77 2.67 -11.83
CA GLY A 205 -3.23 3.11 -10.55
C GLY A 205 -3.46 2.09 -9.43
N GLU A 206 -3.39 0.82 -9.74
CA GLU A 206 -3.44 -0.24 -8.75
C GLU A 206 -2.05 -0.45 -8.16
N PRO A 207 -1.91 -0.42 -6.82
CA PRO A 207 -0.62 -0.69 -6.21
C PRO A 207 -0.18 -2.12 -6.48
N VAL A 208 1.10 -2.31 -6.72
CA VAL A 208 1.67 -3.64 -6.74
C VAL A 208 1.70 -4.14 -5.30
N ALA A 209 1.08 -5.26 -5.04
CA ALA A 209 1.35 -6.01 -3.82
C ALA A 209 2.73 -6.64 -4.02
N ASP A 210 3.67 -6.31 -3.16
CA ASP A 210 5.09 -6.62 -3.17
C ASP A 210 5.45 -7.95 -3.87
N SER A 211 5.75 -7.91 -5.17
CA SER A 211 5.67 -9.11 -5.99
C SER A 211 6.99 -9.62 -6.54
N GLU A 212 8.07 -8.83 -6.54
CA GLU A 212 9.35 -9.35 -7.07
C GLU A 212 10.00 -10.37 -6.12
N LEU A 213 9.66 -10.33 -4.83
CA LEU A 213 10.13 -11.29 -3.82
C LEU A 213 9.03 -12.22 -3.30
N ALA A 214 7.78 -12.03 -3.69
CA ALA A 214 6.70 -12.89 -3.26
C ALA A 214 6.75 -14.24 -3.98
N ILE A 215 6.94 -15.31 -3.22
CA ILE A 215 6.89 -16.69 -3.72
C ILE A 215 5.49 -17.01 -4.25
N ILE A 216 4.45 -16.47 -3.59
CA ILE A 216 3.05 -16.62 -3.98
C ILE A 216 2.51 -15.23 -4.35
N LYS A 217 2.09 -15.05 -5.60
CA LYS A 217 1.53 -13.78 -6.06
C LYS A 217 0.11 -13.58 -5.53
N PRO A 218 -0.29 -12.36 -5.12
CA PRO A 218 -1.65 -12.06 -4.66
C PRO A 218 -2.75 -12.54 -5.62
N ILE A 219 -2.56 -12.36 -6.92
CA ILE A 219 -3.50 -12.82 -7.93
C ILE A 219 -3.75 -14.36 -7.88
N TRP A 220 -2.74 -15.13 -7.47
CA TRP A 220 -2.91 -16.58 -7.30
C TRP A 220 -3.74 -16.88 -6.05
N ILE A 221 -3.59 -16.07 -4.99
CA ILE A 221 -4.42 -16.16 -3.78
C ILE A 221 -5.89 -15.82 -4.14
N ASP A 222 -6.11 -14.71 -4.85
CA ASP A 222 -7.45 -14.30 -5.29
C ASP A 222 -8.11 -15.36 -6.19
N ALA A 223 -7.34 -15.97 -7.08
CA ALA A 223 -7.82 -17.07 -7.93
C ALA A 223 -8.14 -18.34 -7.12
N ALA A 224 -7.40 -18.58 -6.04
CA ALA A 224 -7.60 -19.75 -5.17
C ALA A 224 -8.80 -19.58 -4.21
N VAL A 225 -9.22 -18.35 -3.92
CA VAL A 225 -10.42 -18.09 -3.09
C VAL A 225 -11.65 -18.70 -3.76
N ASP A 226 -12.31 -19.62 -3.03
CA ASP A 226 -13.50 -20.37 -3.49
C ASP A 226 -13.27 -21.15 -4.79
N ALA A 227 -12.02 -21.47 -5.14
CA ALA A 227 -11.72 -22.23 -6.37
C ALA A 227 -12.41 -23.58 -6.40
N HIS A 228 -12.54 -24.29 -5.26
CA HIS A 228 -13.26 -25.56 -5.17
C HIS A 228 -14.75 -25.41 -5.54
N LEU A 229 -15.39 -24.30 -5.16
CA LEU A 229 -16.77 -23.99 -5.51
C LEU A 229 -16.90 -23.67 -7.01
N LYS A 230 -16.01 -22.85 -7.55
CA LYS A 230 -15.97 -22.45 -8.96
C LYS A 230 -15.70 -23.66 -9.87
N LEU A 231 -14.81 -24.55 -9.46
CA LEU A 231 -14.41 -25.76 -10.20
C LEU A 231 -15.28 -26.98 -9.87
N LYS A 232 -16.25 -26.85 -8.94
CA LYS A 232 -17.23 -27.87 -8.55
C LYS A 232 -16.59 -29.18 -8.09
N PHE A 233 -15.57 -29.13 -7.25
CA PHE A 233 -15.02 -30.30 -6.58
C PHE A 233 -15.22 -30.27 -5.08
N GLU A 234 -15.49 -31.43 -4.48
CA GLU A 234 -15.61 -31.56 -3.04
C GLU A 234 -14.24 -31.76 -2.38
N PRO A 235 -14.03 -31.15 -1.19
CA PRO A 235 -12.81 -31.39 -0.43
C PRO A 235 -12.67 -32.88 -0.07
N LEU A 236 -11.54 -33.49 -0.38
CA LEU A 236 -11.26 -34.89 -0.13
C LEU A 236 -9.89 -35.07 0.52
N GLY A 237 -9.75 -36.09 1.37
CA GLY A 237 -8.49 -36.44 2.03
C GLY A 237 -8.51 -36.20 3.51
N ARG A 238 -7.32 -35.98 4.10
CA ARG A 238 -7.17 -35.78 5.55
C ARG A 238 -7.67 -34.41 5.98
N LYS A 239 -8.27 -34.34 7.15
CA LYS A 239 -8.66 -33.12 7.83
C LYS A 239 -7.55 -32.69 8.77
N VAL A 240 -6.91 -31.60 8.49
CA VAL A 240 -5.75 -31.12 9.22
C VAL A 240 -5.99 -29.72 9.80
N VAL A 241 -5.62 -29.52 11.05
CA VAL A 241 -5.56 -28.20 11.67
C VAL A 241 -4.10 -27.79 11.79
N GLY A 242 -3.72 -26.71 11.12
CA GLY A 242 -2.47 -25.99 11.36
C GLY A 242 -2.65 -25.02 12.53
N PHE A 243 -1.73 -25.02 13.49
CA PHE A 243 -1.76 -24.09 14.61
C PHE A 243 -0.44 -23.32 14.70
N ASP A 244 -0.52 -22.01 14.48
CA ASP A 244 0.57 -21.06 14.67
C ASP A 244 0.47 -20.47 16.08
N VAL A 245 1.53 -20.68 16.86
CA VAL A 245 1.54 -20.42 18.31
C VAL A 245 2.26 -19.11 18.61
N ALA A 246 1.57 -18.18 19.25
CA ALA A 246 2.16 -16.98 19.84
C ALA A 246 1.93 -16.95 21.36
N ASP A 247 2.80 -16.25 22.08
CA ASP A 247 2.67 -16.00 23.52
C ASP A 247 1.92 -14.70 23.81
N GLU A 248 1.78 -14.33 25.06
CA GLU A 248 1.25 -13.04 25.49
C GLU A 248 2.06 -11.90 24.88
N GLY A 249 1.53 -11.22 23.85
CA GLY A 249 2.24 -10.16 23.14
C GLY A 249 1.44 -9.56 21.99
N ALA A 250 2.14 -8.89 21.10
CA ALA A 250 1.54 -8.24 19.92
C ALA A 250 1.18 -9.24 18.81
N ASP A 251 1.85 -10.41 18.81
CA ASP A 251 1.66 -11.43 17.79
C ASP A 251 0.34 -12.18 18.00
N ALA A 252 -0.27 -12.63 16.90
CA ALA A 252 -1.49 -13.40 16.94
C ALA A 252 -1.22 -14.90 16.94
N ASN A 253 -2.00 -15.65 17.73
CA ASN A 253 -2.19 -17.07 17.50
C ASN A 253 -3.16 -17.28 16.34
N ALA A 254 -2.96 -18.31 15.53
CA ALA A 254 -3.87 -18.63 14.44
C ALA A 254 -4.08 -20.14 14.29
N VAL A 255 -5.29 -20.52 13.90
CA VAL A 255 -5.60 -21.88 13.44
C VAL A 255 -6.13 -21.85 12.03
N CYS A 256 -5.71 -22.83 11.24
CA CYS A 256 -6.14 -23.02 9.85
C CYS A 256 -6.66 -24.46 9.69
N PHE A 257 -7.91 -24.60 9.29
CA PHE A 257 -8.51 -25.91 9.01
C PHE A 257 -8.49 -26.20 7.51
N ALA A 258 -7.85 -27.29 7.12
CA ALA A 258 -7.80 -27.78 5.76
C ALA A 258 -8.42 -29.18 5.65
N HIS A 259 -9.18 -29.44 4.58
CA HIS A 259 -9.64 -30.75 4.18
C HIS A 259 -9.00 -31.10 2.83
N GLY A 260 -8.01 -31.95 2.85
CA GLY A 260 -7.14 -32.20 1.70
C GLY A 260 -6.42 -30.93 1.23
N SER A 261 -6.68 -30.53 -0.01
CA SER A 261 -6.09 -29.33 -0.63
C SER A 261 -6.91 -28.04 -0.43
N VAL A 262 -8.03 -28.09 0.30
CA VAL A 262 -8.93 -26.94 0.48
C VAL A 262 -8.84 -26.43 1.91
N VAL A 263 -8.46 -25.17 2.07
CA VAL A 263 -8.57 -24.43 3.33
C VAL A 263 -10.01 -23.98 3.50
N LEU A 264 -10.67 -24.41 4.57
CA LEU A 264 -12.09 -24.18 4.81
C LEU A 264 -12.37 -23.13 5.88
N ASP A 265 -11.43 -22.93 6.83
CA ASP A 265 -11.61 -21.98 7.92
C ASP A 265 -10.27 -21.51 8.45
N VAL A 266 -10.18 -20.23 8.85
CA VAL A 266 -9.02 -19.63 9.53
C VAL A 266 -9.52 -18.75 10.65
N GLN A 267 -8.96 -18.90 11.85
CA GLN A 267 -9.28 -18.07 13.01
C GLN A 267 -8.01 -17.53 13.65
N GLU A 268 -8.07 -16.31 14.16
CA GLU A 268 -6.98 -15.70 14.91
C GLU A 268 -7.45 -15.16 16.28
N TRP A 269 -6.52 -15.05 17.24
CA TRP A 269 -6.74 -14.40 18.54
C TRP A 269 -5.42 -13.93 19.14
N LYS A 270 -5.49 -13.00 20.10
CA LYS A 270 -4.33 -12.37 20.76
C LYS A 270 -4.53 -12.25 22.26
N GLY A 271 -3.43 -11.93 22.97
CA GLY A 271 -3.49 -11.49 24.37
C GLY A 271 -3.83 -12.59 25.38
N VAL A 272 -3.47 -13.83 25.08
CA VAL A 272 -3.69 -14.98 25.96
C VAL A 272 -2.44 -15.84 26.01
N ASP A 273 -2.28 -16.60 27.10
CA ASP A 273 -1.13 -17.50 27.28
C ASP A 273 -1.15 -18.70 26.32
N VAL A 274 -0.01 -19.36 26.22
CA VAL A 274 0.22 -20.50 25.33
C VAL A 274 -0.68 -21.70 25.67
N ILE A 275 -0.98 -21.94 26.94
CA ILE A 275 -1.78 -23.11 27.39
C ILE A 275 -3.25 -22.86 26.99
N TYR A 276 -3.77 -21.65 27.22
CA TYR A 276 -5.11 -21.29 26.75
C TYR A 276 -5.24 -21.42 25.23
N SER A 277 -4.22 -20.96 24.49
CA SER A 277 -4.19 -21.07 23.04
C SER A 277 -4.15 -22.52 22.57
N ALA A 278 -3.40 -23.38 23.26
CA ALA A 278 -3.36 -24.79 22.98
C ALA A 278 -4.72 -25.48 23.27
N ASP A 279 -5.38 -25.18 24.39
CA ASP A 279 -6.72 -25.71 24.71
C ASP A 279 -7.74 -25.25 23.64
N LYS A 280 -7.71 -23.98 23.25
CA LYS A 280 -8.60 -23.45 22.21
C LYS A 280 -8.40 -24.16 20.88
N SER A 281 -7.15 -24.35 20.45
CA SER A 281 -6.83 -25.07 19.22
C SER A 281 -7.21 -26.56 19.30
N TYR A 282 -7.10 -27.17 20.46
CA TYR A 282 -7.55 -28.54 20.71
C TYR A 282 -9.06 -28.70 20.53
N HIS A 283 -9.86 -27.84 21.16
CA HIS A 283 -11.32 -27.85 21.00
C HIS A 283 -11.74 -27.56 19.57
N TYR A 284 -11.08 -26.61 18.91
CA TYR A 284 -11.30 -26.33 17.49
C TYR A 284 -11.04 -27.58 16.63
N ALA A 285 -9.96 -28.30 16.86
CA ALA A 285 -9.67 -29.53 16.12
C ALA A 285 -10.71 -30.63 16.35
N ILE A 286 -11.26 -30.74 17.57
CA ILE A 286 -12.36 -31.66 17.87
C ILE A 286 -13.63 -31.29 17.10
N ASP A 287 -14.01 -30.01 17.13
CA ASP A 287 -15.23 -29.51 16.46
C ASP A 287 -15.17 -29.71 14.94
N LYS A 288 -13.98 -29.54 14.36
CA LYS A 288 -13.73 -29.79 12.92
C LYS A 288 -13.55 -31.29 12.59
N GLN A 289 -13.54 -32.19 13.60
CA GLN A 289 -13.26 -33.61 13.41
C GLN A 289 -11.92 -33.86 12.69
N ALA A 290 -10.90 -33.14 13.12
CA ALA A 290 -9.57 -33.22 12.52
C ALA A 290 -8.92 -34.60 12.75
N ASP A 291 -8.19 -35.07 11.74
CA ASP A 291 -7.37 -36.29 11.83
C ASP A 291 -6.00 -35.99 12.45
N GLU A 292 -5.54 -34.73 12.29
CA GLU A 292 -4.21 -34.30 12.74
C GLU A 292 -4.19 -32.81 13.09
N VAL A 293 -3.39 -32.47 14.11
CA VAL A 293 -2.97 -31.09 14.41
C VAL A 293 -1.47 -30.98 14.18
N ILE A 294 -1.08 -29.98 13.37
CA ILE A 294 0.31 -29.63 13.09
C ILE A 294 0.57 -28.25 13.68
N PHE A 295 1.64 -28.10 14.46
CA PHE A 295 2.00 -26.81 15.09
C PHE A 295 3.50 -26.56 15.02
N ASP A 296 3.95 -25.29 15.06
CA ASP A 296 5.37 -24.98 15.16
C ASP A 296 5.90 -25.47 16.53
N SER A 297 6.88 -26.36 16.49
CA SER A 297 7.44 -27.00 17.67
C SER A 297 8.68 -26.32 18.24
N ILE A 298 9.07 -25.14 17.67
CA ILE A 298 10.24 -24.36 18.09
C ILE A 298 9.80 -23.19 18.99
N GLY A 299 10.66 -22.76 19.89
CA GLY A 299 10.41 -21.61 20.75
C GLY A 299 9.18 -21.80 21.63
N VAL A 300 8.21 -20.93 21.52
CA VAL A 300 6.95 -20.92 22.29
C VAL A 300 6.19 -22.25 22.14
N GLY A 301 6.20 -22.84 20.96
CA GLY A 301 5.49 -24.10 20.67
C GLY A 301 6.05 -25.34 21.37
N ALA A 302 7.24 -25.28 21.95
CA ALA A 302 7.81 -26.41 22.68
C ALA A 302 6.93 -26.85 23.87
N GLY A 303 6.24 -25.93 24.54
CA GLY A 303 5.30 -26.19 25.63
C GLY A 303 4.00 -26.88 25.18
N VAL A 304 3.54 -26.58 23.96
CA VAL A 304 2.29 -27.09 23.40
C VAL A 304 2.30 -28.59 23.23
N LYS A 305 3.43 -29.19 22.81
CA LYS A 305 3.57 -30.63 22.62
C LYS A 305 3.31 -31.41 23.92
N ALA A 306 3.88 -30.97 25.03
CA ALA A 306 3.70 -31.61 26.33
C ALA A 306 2.24 -31.49 26.79
N HIS A 307 1.61 -30.36 26.58
CA HIS A 307 0.22 -30.13 26.91
C HIS A 307 -0.70 -31.03 26.11
N PHE A 308 -0.56 -31.07 24.78
CA PHE A 308 -1.35 -31.91 23.89
C PHE A 308 -1.20 -33.40 24.21
N ASN A 309 0.01 -33.88 24.49
CA ASN A 309 0.24 -35.28 24.85
C ASN A 309 -0.53 -35.68 26.12
N ARG A 310 -0.77 -34.73 27.02
CA ARG A 310 -1.52 -34.97 28.26
C ARG A 310 -3.02 -35.05 28.04
N ILE A 311 -3.59 -34.23 27.16
CA ILE A 311 -5.05 -34.08 26.98
C ILE A 311 -5.58 -34.85 25.78
N ASN A 312 -4.77 -35.10 24.77
CA ASN A 312 -5.22 -35.65 23.51
C ASN A 312 -5.29 -37.16 23.44
N LYS A 313 -6.43 -37.68 22.95
CA LYS A 313 -6.67 -39.10 22.66
C LYS A 313 -7.47 -39.31 21.34
N ARG A 314 -7.59 -38.27 20.48
CA ARG A 314 -8.54 -38.30 19.38
C ARG A 314 -7.94 -38.10 17.98
N PHE A 315 -6.82 -37.43 17.85
CA PHE A 315 -6.15 -37.13 16.59
C PHE A 315 -4.64 -37.20 16.70
N SER A 316 -3.91 -37.30 15.61
CA SER A 316 -2.45 -37.25 15.62
C SER A 316 -1.92 -35.84 15.87
N ILE A 317 -0.75 -35.73 16.52
CA ILE A 317 -0.10 -34.47 16.85
C ILE A 317 1.28 -34.48 16.25
N THR A 318 1.55 -33.51 15.34
CA THR A 318 2.83 -33.39 14.67
C THR A 318 3.44 -32.02 14.94
N GLY A 319 4.62 -32.02 15.57
CA GLY A 319 5.43 -30.82 15.69
C GLY A 319 6.18 -30.54 14.39
N PHE A 320 5.93 -29.39 13.79
CA PHE A 320 6.68 -28.93 12.64
C PHE A 320 7.92 -28.16 13.10
N ASN A 321 9.09 -28.58 12.60
CA ASN A 321 10.35 -27.88 12.86
C ASN A 321 10.83 -27.22 11.56
N ALA A 322 10.60 -25.92 11.45
CA ALA A 322 10.95 -25.14 10.25
C ALA A 322 12.45 -25.16 9.90
N SER A 323 13.33 -25.35 10.92
CA SER A 323 14.78 -25.50 10.76
C SER A 323 15.23 -26.94 10.58
N GLY A 324 14.29 -27.91 10.57
CA GLY A 324 14.57 -29.32 10.42
C GLY A 324 15.16 -29.70 9.08
N GLU A 325 15.66 -30.90 9.00
CA GLU A 325 16.24 -31.44 7.77
C GLU A 325 15.19 -31.58 6.65
N VAL A 326 15.65 -31.35 5.44
CA VAL A 326 14.85 -31.46 4.21
C VAL A 326 14.12 -32.82 4.13
N LEU A 327 12.84 -32.78 3.77
CA LEU A 327 12.04 -33.99 3.57
C LEU A 327 12.44 -34.71 2.29
N ARG A 328 12.35 -36.07 2.31
CA ARG A 328 12.69 -36.91 1.16
C ARG A 328 14.02 -36.52 0.53
N LYS A 329 15.08 -36.47 1.32
CA LYS A 329 16.41 -35.97 0.98
C LYS A 329 16.96 -36.50 -0.35
N GLU A 330 16.74 -37.76 -0.63
CA GLU A 330 17.28 -38.45 -1.80
C GLU A 330 16.35 -38.39 -3.03
N SER A 331 15.16 -37.82 -2.91
CA SER A 331 14.26 -37.63 -4.05
C SER A 331 14.79 -36.54 -4.96
N GLU A 332 14.71 -36.76 -6.27
CA GLU A 332 15.09 -35.80 -7.28
C GLU A 332 13.97 -34.75 -7.47
N TYR A 333 14.38 -33.50 -7.59
CA TYR A 333 13.52 -32.38 -7.98
C TYR A 333 13.46 -32.28 -9.51
N ALA A 334 12.55 -31.46 -10.04
CA ALA A 334 12.28 -31.36 -11.48
C ALA A 334 13.51 -31.06 -12.38
N ASN A 335 14.59 -30.53 -11.80
CA ASN A 335 15.85 -30.25 -12.49
C ASN A 335 16.90 -31.37 -12.35
N GLY A 336 16.54 -32.53 -11.81
CA GLY A 336 17.43 -33.67 -11.60
C GLY A 336 18.37 -33.57 -10.37
N LYS A 337 18.25 -32.50 -9.57
CA LYS A 337 19.00 -32.37 -8.30
C LYS A 337 18.19 -32.98 -7.15
N LYS A 338 18.90 -33.56 -6.18
CA LYS A 338 18.27 -34.11 -4.98
C LYS A 338 17.77 -32.99 -4.07
N ASN A 339 16.68 -33.24 -3.33
CA ASN A 339 16.10 -32.28 -2.41
C ASN A 339 17.13 -31.72 -1.40
N LYS A 340 18.01 -32.55 -0.86
CA LYS A 340 19.09 -32.14 0.05
C LYS A 340 20.10 -31.16 -0.54
N ASP A 341 20.26 -31.18 -1.88
CA ASP A 341 21.19 -30.31 -2.62
C ASP A 341 20.52 -29.01 -3.09
N MET A 342 19.19 -28.97 -3.04
CA MET A 342 18.37 -27.83 -3.48
C MET A 342 17.97 -26.93 -2.33
N PHE A 343 17.69 -27.47 -1.16
CA PHE A 343 17.07 -26.75 -0.06
C PHE A 343 17.92 -26.85 1.21
N ALA A 344 18.08 -25.75 1.93
CA ALA A 344 18.85 -25.70 3.17
C ALA A 344 18.14 -26.40 4.35
N ASN A 345 16.82 -26.37 4.37
CA ASN A 345 15.97 -26.95 5.43
C ASN A 345 14.53 -27.16 4.93
N VAL A 346 13.68 -27.69 5.79
CA VAL A 346 12.27 -27.94 5.43
C VAL A 346 11.49 -26.67 5.12
N LYS A 347 11.81 -25.54 5.76
CA LYS A 347 11.18 -24.25 5.47
C LYS A 347 11.52 -23.75 4.06
N ALA A 348 12.74 -23.96 3.60
CA ALA A 348 13.15 -23.60 2.25
C ALA A 348 12.57 -24.54 1.18
N GLN A 349 12.15 -25.74 1.60
CA GLN A 349 11.52 -26.73 0.73
C GLN A 349 10.00 -26.53 0.58
N ALA A 350 9.34 -26.00 1.62
CA ALA A 350 7.90 -25.74 1.65
C ALA A 350 7.50 -24.56 0.78
#